data_cc1f9ac0078db535ae3616748503fea3
#
_entry.id   cc1f9ac0078db535ae3616748503fea3
#
_cell.length_a   1.000
_cell.length_b   1.000
_cell.length_c   1.000
_cell.angle_alpha   90.00
_cell.angle_beta   90.00
_cell.angle_gamma   90.00
#
_symmetry.space_group_name_H-M   'P 1'
#
loop_
_entity.id
_entity.type
_entity.pdbx_description
1 polymer ?
#
loop_
_entity_poly.entity_id
_entity_poly.type
_entity_poly.pdbx_seq_one_letter_code
_entity_poly.pdbx_strand_id
1 'polypeptide(L)'
;MSRKTRSMVVEAPGKMSLWEFDLPRIGPEDGLLKVEMAGVCGSDPGMYRGKASRAPRPYPIIMGHEIVGRVQEMGNVAAKRHGVKVGDRVIIEYAFGCGQCYPCITGNYGQCESLLTYGSMISCKEPPHLWGAYGEYLYIDPRAMVHRINETLPLEAAVLICAVLGNGIRWLRTMGGISIGNTVVVEGPGQQGLAGVIVARESGAQNIIVTGLEKDRKRFELAREFGATHCIDVGKEDPVEVVREATVGKMADVVMDVTGNPAGAIKALDLVGRGGTVILPGLYGMDKEIPLTMDKVVYKEVRVQGVYSHNIKSVIPAIALAESRRYPIEKMVTHRFPLEEAERAVRLVGGEIEGEEAIKVVIVP
;
A
#
# COMPACT_ATOMS: atom_id res chain seq x y z
N MET A 1 24.38 28.79 -10.40
CA MET A 1 24.07 27.59 -11.19
C MET A 1 22.87 26.92 -10.53
N SER A 2 21.84 26.56 -11.29
CA SER A 2 20.69 25.79 -10.79
C SER A 2 21.20 24.40 -10.33
N ARG A 3 20.74 23.94 -9.16
CA ARG A 3 21.07 22.60 -8.67
C ARG A 3 20.18 21.59 -9.40
N LYS A 4 20.78 20.58 -10.01
CA LYS A 4 20.10 19.52 -10.76
C LYS A 4 19.74 18.33 -9.86
N THR A 5 18.72 17.59 -10.26
CA THR A 5 18.29 16.32 -9.65
C THR A 5 17.86 15.36 -10.73
N ARG A 6 17.96 14.05 -10.45
CA ARG A 6 17.62 12.99 -11.38
C ARG A 6 16.35 12.26 -10.93
N SER A 7 15.55 11.85 -11.90
CA SER A 7 14.36 11.02 -11.66
C SER A 7 14.14 10.06 -12.81
N MET A 8 13.60 8.87 -12.50
CA MET A 8 13.15 7.91 -13.51
C MET A 8 11.75 8.29 -13.97
N VAL A 9 11.60 8.54 -15.26
CA VAL A 9 10.38 9.02 -15.90
C VAL A 9 9.80 7.96 -16.80
N VAL A 10 8.54 7.62 -16.60
CA VAL A 10 7.76 6.85 -17.58
C VAL A 10 7.28 7.83 -18.65
N GLU A 11 7.95 7.82 -19.79
CA GLU A 11 7.66 8.71 -20.93
C GLU A 11 6.35 8.36 -21.62
N ALA A 12 6.12 7.07 -21.75
CA ALA A 12 4.94 6.44 -22.34
C ALA A 12 4.83 5.02 -21.80
N PRO A 13 3.70 4.33 -21.99
CA PRO A 13 3.56 2.92 -21.60
C PRO A 13 4.71 2.04 -22.07
N GLY A 14 5.36 1.35 -21.12
CA GLY A 14 6.49 0.46 -21.38
C GLY A 14 7.83 1.14 -21.68
N LYS A 15 7.94 2.46 -21.51
CA LYS A 15 9.17 3.21 -21.75
C LYS A 15 9.52 4.07 -20.56
N MET A 16 10.64 3.75 -19.89
CA MET A 16 11.17 4.48 -18.73
C MET A 16 12.61 4.92 -19.01
N SER A 17 12.95 6.16 -18.62
CA SER A 17 14.30 6.70 -18.77
C SER A 17 14.65 7.69 -17.66
N LEU A 18 15.93 7.93 -17.46
CA LEU A 18 16.46 8.88 -16.48
C LEU A 18 16.42 10.29 -17.06
N TRP A 19 15.75 11.20 -16.37
CA TRP A 19 15.70 12.63 -16.72
C TRP A 19 16.34 13.48 -15.63
N GLU A 20 16.85 14.65 -16.02
CA GLU A 20 17.31 15.69 -15.11
C GLU A 20 16.32 16.82 -15.03
N PHE A 21 16.12 17.33 -13.81
CA PHE A 21 15.25 18.46 -13.50
C PHE A 21 16.02 19.51 -12.68
N ASP A 22 15.61 20.75 -12.79
CA ASP A 22 16.08 21.81 -11.88
C ASP A 22 15.34 21.66 -10.53
N LEU A 23 16.07 21.84 -9.42
CA LEU A 23 15.41 21.91 -8.12
C LEU A 23 14.53 23.16 -8.05
N PRO A 24 13.28 23.04 -7.58
CA PRO A 24 12.38 24.17 -7.47
C PRO A 24 12.83 25.16 -6.38
N ARG A 25 12.35 26.36 -6.46
CA ARG A 25 12.37 27.30 -5.34
C ARG A 25 11.23 26.96 -4.40
N ILE A 26 11.52 26.83 -3.11
CA ILE A 26 10.55 26.51 -2.08
C ILE A 26 9.97 27.79 -1.50
N GLY A 27 8.65 27.87 -1.52
CA GLY A 27 7.87 28.97 -0.96
C GLY A 27 7.51 28.73 0.52
N PRO A 28 6.71 29.60 1.14
CA PRO A 28 6.35 29.49 2.55
C PRO A 28 5.51 28.24 2.90
N GLU A 29 4.73 27.72 1.94
CA GLU A 29 3.72 26.67 2.19
C GLU A 29 4.11 25.28 1.70
N ASP A 30 5.20 25.16 0.97
CA ASP A 30 5.68 23.92 0.33
C ASP A 30 7.02 23.46 0.89
N GLY A 31 7.58 22.39 0.32
CA GLY A 31 8.85 21.85 0.73
C GLY A 31 9.51 20.97 -0.33
N LEU A 32 10.72 20.54 -0.01
CA LEU A 32 11.51 19.60 -0.78
C LEU A 32 11.96 18.46 0.12
N LEU A 33 11.66 17.25 -0.29
CA LEU A 33 12.13 16.01 0.34
C LEU A 33 13.34 15.48 -0.42
N LYS A 34 14.42 15.15 0.27
CA LYS A 34 15.44 14.24 -0.26
C LYS A 34 14.93 12.82 -0.03
N VAL A 35 14.66 12.09 -1.10
CA VAL A 35 14.17 10.70 -1.01
C VAL A 35 15.29 9.81 -0.50
N GLU A 36 15.05 9.04 0.55
CA GLU A 36 15.97 8.03 1.07
C GLU A 36 15.59 6.63 0.58
N MET A 37 14.30 6.38 0.36
CA MET A 37 13.79 5.11 -0.17
C MET A 37 12.38 5.30 -0.72
N ALA A 38 12.07 4.64 -1.82
CA ALA A 38 10.74 4.55 -2.38
C ALA A 38 10.30 3.09 -2.53
N GLY A 39 9.09 2.75 -2.09
CA GLY A 39 8.54 1.42 -2.27
C GLY A 39 7.94 1.23 -3.68
N VAL A 40 8.09 0.02 -4.22
CA VAL A 40 7.40 -0.39 -5.45
C VAL A 40 6.10 -1.10 -5.07
N CYS A 41 4.99 -0.53 -5.51
CA CYS A 41 3.65 -1.05 -5.24
C CYS A 41 3.21 -2.07 -6.30
N GLY A 42 2.31 -2.98 -5.94
CA GLY A 42 1.68 -3.91 -6.89
C GLY A 42 0.90 -3.23 -8.03
N SER A 43 0.57 -1.92 -7.88
CA SER A 43 -0.08 -1.13 -8.94
C SER A 43 0.91 -0.58 -9.98
N ASP A 44 2.20 -0.46 -9.65
CA ASP A 44 3.20 0.17 -10.51
C ASP A 44 3.42 -0.55 -11.85
N PRO A 45 3.44 -1.90 -11.91
CA PRO A 45 3.52 -2.59 -13.19
C PRO A 45 2.35 -2.29 -14.13
N GLY A 46 1.15 -2.12 -13.57
CA GLY A 46 -0.03 -1.70 -14.33
C GLY A 46 0.11 -0.27 -14.85
N MET A 47 0.62 0.64 -14.04
CA MET A 47 0.91 2.03 -14.44
C MET A 47 1.99 2.08 -15.51
N TYR A 48 3.09 1.38 -15.32
CA TYR A 48 4.18 1.31 -16.30
C TYR A 48 3.70 0.79 -17.67
N ARG A 49 2.81 -0.20 -17.70
CA ARG A 49 2.24 -0.78 -18.94
C ARG A 49 1.05 0.01 -19.52
N GLY A 50 0.66 1.12 -18.90
CA GLY A 50 -0.48 1.92 -19.38
C GLY A 50 -1.84 1.26 -19.20
N LYS A 51 -1.98 0.30 -18.26
CA LYS A 51 -3.28 -0.32 -17.99
C LYS A 51 -4.30 0.71 -17.51
N ALA A 52 -5.55 0.53 -17.94
CA ALA A 52 -6.67 1.36 -17.53
C ALA A 52 -6.77 1.46 -16.01
N SER A 53 -7.05 2.65 -15.53
CA SER A 53 -7.26 2.95 -14.11
C SER A 53 -8.40 3.95 -13.96
N ARG A 54 -8.62 4.43 -12.71
CA ARG A 54 -9.65 5.41 -12.38
C ARG A 54 -9.63 6.67 -13.28
N ALA A 55 -8.44 7.08 -13.75
CA ALA A 55 -8.26 8.20 -14.66
C ALA A 55 -7.15 7.90 -15.68
N PRO A 56 -7.16 8.55 -16.87
CA PRO A 56 -6.04 8.48 -17.80
C PRO A 56 -4.74 8.94 -17.13
N ARG A 57 -3.62 8.28 -17.46
CA ARG A 57 -2.31 8.66 -16.94
C ARG A 57 -1.75 9.84 -17.73
N PRO A 58 -1.32 10.91 -17.07
CA PRO A 58 -0.78 12.10 -17.73
C PRO A 58 0.71 11.93 -18.06
N TYR A 59 1.07 10.94 -18.87
CA TYR A 59 2.48 10.76 -19.25
C TYR A 59 3.07 12.01 -19.91
N PRO A 60 4.36 12.32 -19.69
CA PRO A 60 5.33 11.60 -18.87
C PRO A 60 5.11 11.81 -17.36
N ILE A 61 5.37 10.76 -16.55
CA ILE A 61 5.23 10.79 -15.09
C ILE A 61 6.49 10.27 -14.40
N ILE A 62 6.81 10.85 -13.24
CA ILE A 62 7.73 10.21 -12.27
C ILE A 62 6.84 9.35 -11.38
N MET A 63 7.08 8.03 -11.38
CA MET A 63 6.35 7.10 -10.53
C MET A 63 6.87 7.11 -9.08
N GLY A 64 6.34 6.21 -8.24
CA GLY A 64 6.70 6.06 -6.83
C GLY A 64 5.81 6.86 -5.91
N HIS A 65 5.03 6.13 -5.10
CA HIS A 65 4.00 6.69 -4.21
C HIS A 65 4.05 6.09 -2.79
N GLU A 66 5.10 5.37 -2.46
CA GLU A 66 5.42 4.91 -1.12
C GLU A 66 6.73 5.59 -0.72
N ILE A 67 6.65 6.63 0.11
CA ILE A 67 7.64 7.71 0.18
C ILE A 67 8.23 7.79 1.57
N VAL A 68 9.55 7.68 1.69
CA VAL A 68 10.31 8.01 2.90
C VAL A 68 11.56 8.80 2.54
N GLY A 69 11.90 9.79 3.36
CA GLY A 69 13.08 10.62 3.12
C GLY A 69 13.31 11.66 4.20
N ARG A 70 14.18 12.61 3.92
CA ARG A 70 14.52 13.73 4.79
C ARG A 70 14.05 15.04 4.22
N VAL A 71 13.50 15.87 5.09
CA VAL A 71 13.17 17.24 4.76
C VAL A 71 14.44 17.99 4.39
N GLN A 72 14.62 18.31 3.11
CA GLN A 72 15.78 19.04 2.59
C GLN A 72 15.59 20.56 2.71
N GLU A 73 14.36 21.00 2.40
CA GLU A 73 13.95 22.39 2.50
C GLU A 73 12.46 22.42 2.83
N MET A 74 12.02 23.39 3.67
CA MET A 74 10.62 23.51 4.08
C MET A 74 10.29 24.96 4.39
N GLY A 75 9.22 25.45 3.79
CA GLY A 75 8.69 26.76 4.08
C GLY A 75 8.18 26.88 5.52
N ASN A 76 8.23 28.06 6.09
CA ASN A 76 7.90 28.29 7.49
C ASN A 76 6.43 27.97 7.86
N VAL A 77 5.50 28.19 6.91
CA VAL A 77 4.08 27.85 7.10
C VAL A 77 3.90 26.33 7.06
N ALA A 78 4.53 25.65 6.08
CA ALA A 78 4.50 24.21 5.96
C ALA A 78 5.16 23.52 7.18
N ALA A 79 6.32 23.99 7.62
CA ALA A 79 7.03 23.47 8.81
C ALA A 79 6.14 23.50 10.04
N LYS A 80 5.44 24.62 10.27
CA LYS A 80 4.51 24.76 11.40
C LYS A 80 3.28 23.86 11.25
N ARG A 81 2.72 23.77 10.03
CA ARG A 81 1.54 22.94 9.74
C ARG A 81 1.81 21.46 10.02
N HIS A 82 2.95 20.95 9.60
CA HIS A 82 3.31 19.54 9.73
C HIS A 82 4.09 19.20 10.99
N GLY A 83 4.54 20.18 11.77
CA GLY A 83 5.36 19.97 12.97
C GLY A 83 6.73 19.36 12.63
N VAL A 84 7.31 19.70 11.47
CA VAL A 84 8.60 19.19 10.97
C VAL A 84 9.59 20.32 10.71
N LYS A 85 10.88 19.98 10.69
CA LYS A 85 11.97 20.89 10.36
C LYS A 85 12.92 20.25 9.35
N VAL A 86 13.77 21.07 8.74
CA VAL A 86 14.86 20.58 7.89
C VAL A 86 15.72 19.57 8.63
N GLY A 87 16.01 18.46 7.99
CA GLY A 87 16.75 17.32 8.54
C GLY A 87 15.87 16.22 9.15
N ASP A 88 14.61 16.50 9.53
CA ASP A 88 13.72 15.46 10.05
C ASP A 88 13.47 14.37 9.01
N ARG A 89 13.46 13.10 9.45
CA ARG A 89 13.01 11.98 8.62
C ARG A 89 11.50 11.90 8.64
N VAL A 90 10.90 11.80 7.46
CA VAL A 90 9.46 11.79 7.28
C VAL A 90 9.01 10.73 6.29
N ILE A 91 7.74 10.32 6.44
CA ILE A 91 6.97 9.64 5.39
C ILE A 91 5.92 10.61 4.88
N ILE A 92 5.53 10.44 3.61
CA ILE A 92 4.51 11.27 2.98
C ILE A 92 3.40 10.37 2.45
N GLU A 93 2.15 10.72 2.77
CA GLU A 93 1.00 10.05 2.16
C GLU A 93 0.92 10.43 0.68
N TYR A 94 0.67 9.42 -0.17
CA TYR A 94 0.71 9.66 -1.62
C TYR A 94 -0.46 10.48 -2.14
N ALA A 95 -1.59 10.50 -1.42
CA ALA A 95 -2.83 11.12 -1.85
C ALA A 95 -3.12 12.40 -1.06
N PHE A 96 -3.49 13.45 -1.76
CA PHE A 96 -3.90 14.71 -1.14
C PHE A 96 -5.12 15.30 -1.86
N GLY A 97 -6.11 15.71 -1.06
CA GLY A 97 -7.36 16.27 -1.53
C GLY A 97 -7.37 17.79 -1.53
N CYS A 98 -8.52 18.40 -1.83
CA CYS A 98 -8.69 19.85 -1.81
C CYS A 98 -8.69 20.48 -0.40
N GLY A 99 -8.81 19.67 0.65
CA GLY A 99 -8.81 20.12 2.05
C GLY A 99 -10.14 20.65 2.58
N GLN A 100 -11.14 20.95 1.73
CA GLN A 100 -12.35 21.65 2.11
C GLN A 100 -13.67 20.93 1.79
N CYS A 101 -13.68 19.89 0.92
CA CYS A 101 -14.88 19.11 0.65
C CYS A 101 -15.18 18.14 1.80
N TYR A 102 -16.42 17.63 1.87
CA TYR A 102 -16.87 16.74 2.93
C TYR A 102 -15.94 15.52 3.13
N PRO A 103 -15.52 14.78 2.09
CA PRO A 103 -14.53 13.71 2.26
C PRO A 103 -13.22 14.18 2.88
N CYS A 104 -12.71 15.36 2.52
CA CYS A 104 -11.46 15.88 3.06
C CYS A 104 -11.57 16.26 4.54
N ILE A 105 -12.59 17.00 4.93
CA ILE A 105 -12.76 17.46 6.32
C ILE A 105 -13.09 16.32 7.28
N THR A 106 -13.65 15.21 6.78
CA THR A 106 -13.92 13.99 7.56
C THR A 106 -12.73 13.02 7.59
N GLY A 107 -11.61 13.35 6.93
CA GLY A 107 -10.40 12.52 6.86
C GLY A 107 -10.50 11.36 5.86
N ASN A 108 -11.45 11.41 4.93
CA ASN A 108 -11.60 10.44 3.85
C ASN A 108 -11.20 11.04 2.49
N TYR A 109 -10.14 11.86 2.49
CA TYR A 109 -9.67 12.62 1.31
C TYR A 109 -9.34 11.76 0.09
N GLY A 110 -9.11 10.47 0.22
CA GLY A 110 -9.00 9.53 -0.90
C GLY A 110 -10.26 9.46 -1.80
N GLN A 111 -11.40 10.00 -1.32
CA GLN A 111 -12.65 10.14 -2.07
C GLN A 111 -12.92 11.58 -2.53
N CYS A 112 -11.93 12.47 -2.43
CA CYS A 112 -12.05 13.84 -2.95
C CYS A 112 -12.19 13.83 -4.47
N GLU A 113 -13.11 14.64 -5.01
CA GLU A 113 -13.29 14.77 -6.46
C GLU A 113 -12.06 15.43 -7.13
N SER A 114 -11.41 16.34 -6.41
CA SER A 114 -10.16 16.98 -6.83
C SER A 114 -8.92 16.29 -6.28
N LEU A 115 -8.98 14.96 -6.12
CA LEU A 115 -7.86 14.16 -5.61
C LEU A 115 -6.67 14.24 -6.56
N LEU A 116 -5.50 14.51 -6.01
CA LEU A 116 -4.22 14.33 -6.67
C LEU A 116 -3.37 13.31 -5.93
N THR A 117 -2.47 12.66 -6.65
CA THR A 117 -1.60 11.65 -6.07
C THR A 117 -0.18 11.76 -6.62
N TYR A 118 0.78 11.66 -5.73
CA TYR A 118 2.17 11.45 -6.13
C TYR A 118 2.31 10.16 -6.95
N GLY A 119 3.25 10.17 -7.87
CA GLY A 119 3.64 9.00 -8.62
C GLY A 119 2.63 8.51 -9.67
N SER A 120 1.51 9.22 -9.88
CA SER A 120 0.50 8.67 -10.82
C SER A 120 -0.44 9.66 -11.52
N MET A 121 -0.85 10.76 -10.89
CA MET A 121 -1.91 11.63 -11.44
C MET A 121 -1.39 12.99 -11.91
N ILE A 122 -0.12 13.30 -11.75
CA ILE A 122 0.47 14.57 -12.14
C ILE A 122 1.64 14.31 -13.10
N SER A 123 1.59 14.95 -14.27
CA SER A 123 2.71 14.88 -15.22
C SER A 123 3.94 15.56 -14.66
N CYS A 124 5.12 15.00 -14.94
CA CYS A 124 6.38 15.68 -14.62
C CYS A 124 6.64 16.92 -15.53
N LYS A 125 5.79 17.20 -16.50
CA LYS A 125 5.78 18.48 -17.24
C LYS A 125 5.17 19.62 -16.43
N GLU A 126 4.30 19.30 -15.48
CA GLU A 126 3.68 20.30 -14.59
C GLU A 126 4.68 20.77 -13.54
N PRO A 127 4.99 22.08 -13.47
CA PRO A 127 5.85 22.61 -12.41
C PRO A 127 5.29 22.28 -11.01
N PRO A 128 6.16 22.01 -10.02
CA PRO A 128 7.62 21.99 -10.06
C PRO A 128 8.25 20.64 -10.45
N HIS A 129 7.58 19.83 -11.22
CA HIS A 129 8.07 18.63 -11.92
C HIS A 129 8.28 17.37 -11.07
N LEU A 130 8.66 17.49 -9.80
CA LEU A 130 9.12 16.39 -8.92
C LEU A 130 7.93 15.71 -8.21
N TRP A 131 6.99 15.13 -8.97
CA TRP A 131 5.71 14.61 -8.49
C TRP A 131 5.69 13.11 -8.16
N GLY A 132 6.85 12.48 -7.98
CA GLY A 132 6.94 11.07 -7.64
C GLY A 132 8.28 10.73 -6.99
N ALA A 133 8.32 9.61 -6.27
CA ALA A 133 9.47 9.24 -5.45
C ALA A 133 10.53 8.39 -6.17
N TYR A 134 10.33 8.05 -7.45
CA TYR A 134 11.41 7.45 -8.24
C TYR A 134 12.38 8.53 -8.73
N GLY A 135 12.99 9.23 -7.79
CA GLY A 135 13.91 10.32 -7.99
C GLY A 135 14.66 10.68 -6.72
N GLU A 136 15.75 11.45 -6.85
CA GLU A 136 16.55 11.88 -5.70
C GLU A 136 15.80 12.87 -4.79
N TYR A 137 14.86 13.64 -5.36
CA TYR A 137 14.05 14.60 -4.63
C TYR A 137 12.58 14.52 -5.05
N LEU A 138 11.71 14.86 -4.10
CA LEU A 138 10.27 14.98 -4.30
C LEU A 138 9.80 16.34 -3.77
N TYR A 139 8.96 17.01 -4.55
CA TYR A 139 8.29 18.23 -4.11
C TYR A 139 7.18 17.92 -3.12
N ILE A 140 7.14 18.66 -2.01
CA ILE A 140 6.09 18.54 -0.99
C ILE A 140 5.04 19.62 -1.28
N ASP A 141 3.89 19.19 -1.84
CA ASP A 141 2.74 20.07 -2.11
C ASP A 141 2.16 20.61 -0.79
N PRO A 142 1.66 21.86 -0.75
CA PRO A 142 1.03 22.43 0.45
C PRO A 142 -0.11 21.60 1.06
N ARG A 143 -0.74 20.73 0.27
CA ARG A 143 -1.85 19.86 0.70
C ARG A 143 -1.39 18.47 1.15
N ALA A 144 -0.12 18.13 0.92
CA ALA A 144 0.41 16.81 1.28
C ALA A 144 0.35 16.56 2.78
N MET A 145 0.16 15.29 3.15
CA MET A 145 0.23 14.85 4.55
C MET A 145 1.64 14.34 4.82
N VAL A 146 2.37 15.05 5.69
CA VAL A 146 3.76 14.76 6.06
C VAL A 146 3.81 14.34 7.52
N HIS A 147 4.41 13.18 7.80
CA HIS A 147 4.52 12.63 9.15
C HIS A 147 5.98 12.43 9.51
N ARG A 148 6.41 13.05 10.62
CA ARG A 148 7.72 12.77 11.19
C ARG A 148 7.73 11.37 11.80
N ILE A 149 8.83 10.64 11.59
CA ILE A 149 9.06 9.31 12.14
C ILE A 149 10.37 9.28 12.93
N ASN A 150 10.52 8.27 13.79
CA ASN A 150 11.72 8.08 14.60
C ASN A 150 12.94 7.82 13.70
N GLU A 151 14.04 8.55 13.96
CA GLU A 151 15.31 8.43 13.24
C GLU A 151 15.92 7.03 13.28
N THR A 152 15.65 6.28 14.35
CA THR A 152 16.17 4.91 14.53
C THR A 152 15.38 3.85 13.79
N LEU A 153 14.22 4.20 13.22
CA LEU A 153 13.42 3.26 12.44
C LEU A 153 14.15 2.92 11.13
N PRO A 154 14.38 1.63 10.79
CA PRO A 154 14.92 1.26 9.49
C PRO A 154 14.08 1.80 8.34
N LEU A 155 14.73 2.21 7.26
CA LEU A 155 14.04 2.73 6.07
C LEU A 155 13.06 1.71 5.49
N GLU A 156 13.43 0.44 5.54
CA GLU A 156 12.61 -0.68 5.09
C GLU A 156 11.31 -0.83 5.90
N ALA A 157 11.35 -0.53 7.18
CA ALA A 157 10.15 -0.48 8.02
C ALA A 157 9.35 0.81 7.73
N ALA A 158 10.04 1.94 7.57
CA ALA A 158 9.41 3.24 7.34
C ALA A 158 8.62 3.28 6.03
N VAL A 159 9.14 2.73 4.93
CA VAL A 159 8.48 2.72 3.63
C VAL A 159 7.19 1.88 3.61
N LEU A 160 7.03 0.96 4.58
CA LEU A 160 5.84 0.11 4.72
C LEU A 160 4.71 0.77 5.54
N ILE A 161 4.93 1.92 6.16
CA ILE A 161 3.96 2.50 7.10
C ILE A 161 2.67 2.91 6.39
N CYS A 162 2.73 3.78 5.38
CA CYS A 162 1.53 4.34 4.74
C CYS A 162 0.76 3.27 3.96
N ALA A 163 1.35 2.77 2.89
CA ALA A 163 0.65 1.96 1.89
C ALA A 163 0.56 0.47 2.23
N VAL A 164 1.18 0.01 3.31
CA VAL A 164 1.13 -1.40 3.74
C VAL A 164 0.45 -1.52 5.09
N LEU A 165 1.04 -1.03 6.18
CA LEU A 165 0.41 -1.08 7.51
C LEU A 165 -0.83 -0.21 7.59
N GLY A 166 -0.78 1.03 7.07
CA GLY A 166 -1.92 1.94 7.06
C GLY A 166 -3.11 1.38 6.28
N ASN A 167 -2.85 0.71 5.15
CA ASN A 167 -3.88 -0.02 4.41
C ASN A 167 -4.48 -1.14 5.28
N GLY A 168 -3.66 -2.01 5.85
CA GLY A 168 -4.13 -3.11 6.69
C GLY A 168 -5.02 -2.64 7.84
N ILE A 169 -4.60 -1.57 8.55
CA ILE A 169 -5.38 -0.97 9.65
C ILE A 169 -6.72 -0.43 9.13
N ARG A 170 -6.71 0.34 8.03
CA ARG A 170 -7.94 0.86 7.46
C ARG A 170 -8.87 -0.24 6.99
N TRP A 171 -8.35 -1.23 6.27
CA TRP A 171 -9.15 -2.28 5.65
C TRP A 171 -9.73 -3.25 6.66
N LEU A 172 -8.89 -3.85 7.50
CA LEU A 172 -9.34 -4.88 8.44
C LEU A 172 -9.95 -4.29 9.71
N ARG A 173 -9.28 -3.34 10.37
CA ARG A 173 -9.75 -2.83 11.64
C ARG A 173 -10.89 -1.83 11.47
N THR A 174 -10.71 -0.80 10.62
CA THR A 174 -11.69 0.28 10.50
C THR A 174 -12.89 -0.13 9.67
N MET A 175 -12.67 -0.71 8.48
CA MET A 175 -13.73 -1.06 7.55
C MET A 175 -14.25 -2.48 7.77
N GLY A 176 -13.37 -3.41 8.10
CA GLY A 176 -13.71 -4.81 8.38
C GLY A 176 -14.32 -5.04 9.74
N GLY A 177 -14.01 -4.17 10.71
CA GLY A 177 -14.59 -4.24 12.06
C GLY A 177 -14.04 -5.41 12.89
N ILE A 178 -12.82 -5.88 12.60
CA ILE A 178 -12.23 -6.99 13.36
C ILE A 178 -12.05 -6.63 14.85
N SER A 179 -12.24 -7.61 15.71
CA SER A 179 -12.23 -7.47 17.15
C SER A 179 -11.64 -8.69 17.84
N ILE A 180 -11.54 -8.62 19.17
CA ILE A 180 -11.07 -9.72 20.04
C ILE A 180 -11.91 -10.99 19.79
N GLY A 181 -11.22 -12.12 19.64
CA GLY A 181 -11.83 -13.43 19.44
C GLY A 181 -12.27 -13.75 18.02
N ASN A 182 -12.20 -12.80 17.08
CA ASN A 182 -12.58 -13.05 15.70
C ASN A 182 -11.67 -14.08 15.00
N THR A 183 -12.23 -14.76 14.02
CA THR A 183 -11.51 -15.51 12.99
C THR A 183 -11.36 -14.65 11.74
N VAL A 184 -10.12 -14.43 11.32
CA VAL A 184 -9.78 -13.64 10.13
C VAL A 184 -9.11 -14.55 9.10
N VAL A 185 -9.61 -14.56 7.87
CA VAL A 185 -8.95 -15.19 6.72
C VAL A 185 -8.35 -14.10 5.84
N VAL A 186 -7.09 -14.29 5.46
CA VAL A 186 -6.37 -13.42 4.53
C VAL A 186 -5.99 -14.25 3.30
N GLU A 187 -6.58 -13.94 2.16
CA GLU A 187 -6.28 -14.60 0.89
C GLU A 187 -5.15 -13.86 0.17
N GLY A 188 -3.99 -14.52 0.11
CA GLY A 188 -2.76 -14.02 -0.51
C GLY A 188 -1.74 -13.47 0.49
N PRO A 189 -0.56 -14.12 0.64
CA PRO A 189 0.48 -13.77 1.60
C PRO A 189 1.47 -12.72 1.07
N GLY A 190 1.04 -11.83 0.16
CA GLY A 190 1.84 -10.69 -0.28
C GLY A 190 1.99 -9.64 0.83
N GLN A 191 2.67 -8.52 0.53
CA GLN A 191 2.90 -7.44 1.49
C GLN A 191 1.60 -6.96 2.19
N GLN A 192 0.49 -6.87 1.46
CA GLN A 192 -0.80 -6.45 2.03
C GLN A 192 -1.39 -7.53 2.93
N GLY A 193 -1.27 -8.80 2.56
CA GLY A 193 -1.71 -9.91 3.39
C GLY A 193 -0.90 -10.02 4.67
N LEU A 194 0.42 -9.89 4.60
CA LEU A 194 1.31 -9.89 5.77
C LEU A 194 0.98 -8.73 6.73
N ALA A 195 0.69 -7.53 6.20
CA ALA A 195 0.18 -6.42 7.02
C ALA A 195 -1.18 -6.77 7.64
N GLY A 196 -2.04 -7.43 6.90
CA GLY A 196 -3.33 -7.93 7.42
C GLY A 196 -3.16 -8.88 8.60
N VAL A 197 -2.19 -9.79 8.54
CA VAL A 197 -1.85 -10.68 9.67
C VAL A 197 -1.46 -9.90 10.91
N ILE A 198 -0.55 -8.93 10.78
CA ILE A 198 -0.13 -8.06 11.89
C ILE A 198 -1.32 -7.33 12.50
N VAL A 199 -2.15 -6.72 11.64
CA VAL A 199 -3.32 -5.96 12.09
C VAL A 199 -4.37 -6.85 12.76
N ALA A 200 -4.60 -8.05 12.24
CA ALA A 200 -5.49 -9.03 12.87
C ALA A 200 -4.98 -9.43 14.25
N ARG A 201 -3.68 -9.70 14.39
CA ARG A 201 -3.03 -10.01 15.68
C ARG A 201 -3.17 -8.87 16.67
N GLU A 202 -2.87 -7.64 16.27
CA GLU A 202 -2.99 -6.44 17.11
C GLU A 202 -4.44 -6.11 17.49
N SER A 203 -5.41 -6.57 16.71
CA SER A 203 -6.84 -6.41 17.00
C SER A 203 -7.40 -7.51 17.90
N GLY A 204 -6.57 -8.51 18.28
CA GLY A 204 -6.97 -9.60 19.17
C GLY A 204 -7.71 -10.74 18.47
N ALA A 205 -7.56 -10.91 17.17
CA ALA A 205 -8.11 -12.06 16.46
C ALA A 205 -7.59 -13.38 17.06
N GLN A 206 -8.48 -14.34 17.26
CA GLN A 206 -8.15 -15.66 17.80
C GLN A 206 -7.55 -16.56 16.74
N ASN A 207 -8.17 -16.66 15.59
CA ASN A 207 -7.67 -17.40 14.45
C ASN A 207 -7.29 -16.43 13.34
N ILE A 208 -6.05 -16.55 12.84
CA ILE A 208 -5.53 -15.77 11.72
C ILE A 208 -5.05 -16.77 10.68
N ILE A 209 -5.85 -16.95 9.64
CA ILE A 209 -5.66 -17.98 8.62
C ILE A 209 -5.21 -17.29 7.33
N VAL A 210 -4.09 -17.74 6.76
CA VAL A 210 -3.55 -17.18 5.53
C VAL A 210 -3.60 -18.23 4.43
N THR A 211 -4.14 -17.91 3.27
CA THR A 211 -4.13 -18.79 2.10
C THR A 211 -3.12 -18.33 1.06
N GLY A 212 -2.54 -19.28 0.33
CA GLY A 212 -1.57 -19.03 -0.74
C GLY A 212 -1.26 -20.31 -1.50
N LEU A 213 -0.15 -20.31 -2.21
CA LEU A 213 0.30 -21.42 -3.04
C LEU A 213 1.63 -21.98 -2.52
N GLU A 214 2.05 -23.15 -3.00
CA GLU A 214 3.33 -23.78 -2.64
C GLU A 214 4.53 -22.85 -2.79
N LYS A 215 4.57 -22.02 -3.82
CA LYS A 215 5.61 -21.01 -4.03
C LYS A 215 5.69 -19.97 -2.90
N ASP A 216 4.60 -19.74 -2.18
CA ASP A 216 4.53 -18.74 -1.10
C ASP A 216 5.14 -19.21 0.23
N ARG A 217 5.88 -20.32 0.26
CA ARG A 217 6.45 -20.91 1.48
C ARG A 217 7.19 -19.91 2.35
N LYS A 218 8.08 -19.09 1.77
CA LYS A 218 8.82 -18.06 2.50
C LYS A 218 7.89 -16.97 3.09
N ARG A 219 6.82 -16.66 2.38
CA ARG A 219 5.80 -15.71 2.84
C ARG A 219 4.97 -16.31 3.98
N PHE A 220 4.68 -17.60 3.95
CA PHE A 220 4.03 -18.30 5.05
C PHE A 220 4.90 -18.35 6.32
N GLU A 221 6.22 -18.51 6.17
CA GLU A 221 7.14 -18.44 7.30
C GLU A 221 7.07 -17.07 7.98
N LEU A 222 7.08 -16.00 7.19
CA LEU A 222 6.95 -14.63 7.69
C LEU A 222 5.54 -14.36 8.25
N ALA A 223 4.48 -14.91 7.64
CA ALA A 223 3.12 -14.79 8.17
C ALA A 223 3.01 -15.42 9.58
N ARG A 224 3.62 -16.59 9.80
CA ARG A 224 3.68 -17.23 11.13
C ARG A 224 4.46 -16.37 12.13
N GLU A 225 5.59 -15.80 11.73
CA GLU A 225 6.37 -14.88 12.58
C GLU A 225 5.53 -13.64 12.97
N PHE A 226 4.65 -13.19 12.08
CA PHE A 226 3.73 -12.07 12.34
C PHE A 226 2.47 -12.46 13.11
N GLY A 227 2.23 -13.75 13.33
CA GLY A 227 1.14 -14.22 14.18
C GLY A 227 0.02 -14.98 13.48
N ALA A 228 0.20 -15.40 12.21
CA ALA A 228 -0.74 -16.32 11.57
C ALA A 228 -0.81 -17.66 12.33
N THR A 229 -2.02 -18.10 12.62
CA THR A 229 -2.26 -19.39 13.32
C THR A 229 -2.26 -20.57 12.34
N HIS A 230 -2.69 -20.32 11.09
CA HIS A 230 -2.73 -21.32 10.03
C HIS A 230 -2.24 -20.71 8.72
N CYS A 231 -1.52 -21.50 7.93
CA CYS A 231 -1.12 -21.16 6.56
C CYS A 231 -1.49 -22.31 5.65
N ILE A 232 -2.34 -22.07 4.67
CA ILE A 232 -2.97 -23.07 3.82
C ILE A 232 -2.43 -22.94 2.39
N ASP A 233 -1.84 -23.99 1.88
CA ASP A 233 -1.57 -24.15 0.44
C ASP A 233 -2.84 -24.66 -0.24
N VAL A 234 -3.55 -23.77 -0.93
CA VAL A 234 -4.82 -24.09 -1.59
C VAL A 234 -4.68 -25.07 -2.76
N GLY A 235 -3.46 -25.37 -3.17
CA GLY A 235 -3.18 -26.45 -4.14
C GLY A 235 -3.18 -27.84 -3.51
N LYS A 236 -3.12 -27.92 -2.15
CA LYS A 236 -3.02 -29.18 -1.41
C LYS A 236 -4.19 -29.42 -0.45
N GLU A 237 -4.77 -28.34 0.07
CA GLU A 237 -5.83 -28.39 1.08
C GLU A 237 -7.01 -27.53 0.65
N ASP A 238 -8.25 -27.95 0.97
CA ASP A 238 -9.42 -27.09 0.79
C ASP A 238 -9.49 -26.07 1.94
N PRO A 239 -9.31 -24.79 1.66
CA PRO A 239 -9.35 -23.75 2.69
C PRO A 239 -10.71 -23.68 3.41
N VAL A 240 -11.80 -24.09 2.76
CA VAL A 240 -13.14 -24.10 3.39
C VAL A 240 -13.19 -25.14 4.51
N GLU A 241 -12.64 -26.32 4.31
CA GLU A 241 -12.60 -27.37 5.34
C GLU A 241 -11.71 -26.96 6.51
N VAL A 242 -10.51 -26.43 6.25
CA VAL A 242 -9.60 -25.97 7.31
C VAL A 242 -10.23 -24.85 8.14
N VAL A 243 -10.88 -23.87 7.50
CA VAL A 243 -11.59 -22.80 8.22
C VAL A 243 -12.77 -23.36 9.01
N ARG A 244 -13.51 -24.32 8.46
CA ARG A 244 -14.63 -24.98 9.15
C ARG A 244 -14.17 -25.70 10.42
N GLU A 245 -13.09 -26.46 10.34
CA GLU A 245 -12.50 -27.17 11.48
C GLU A 245 -12.01 -26.20 12.55
N ALA A 246 -11.21 -25.19 12.15
CA ALA A 246 -10.64 -24.20 13.06
C ALA A 246 -11.71 -23.37 13.80
N THR A 247 -12.93 -23.28 13.24
CA THR A 247 -14.03 -22.48 13.78
C THR A 247 -15.19 -23.32 14.32
N VAL A 248 -15.05 -24.64 14.36
CA VAL A 248 -16.14 -25.57 14.74
C VAL A 248 -17.43 -25.26 13.94
N GLY A 249 -17.26 -25.04 12.63
CA GLY A 249 -18.35 -24.80 11.68
C GLY A 249 -18.87 -23.36 11.57
N LYS A 250 -18.40 -22.42 12.40
CA LYS A 250 -18.87 -21.01 12.36
C LYS A 250 -18.38 -20.23 11.14
N MET A 251 -17.26 -20.64 10.54
CA MET A 251 -16.55 -19.96 9.47
C MET A 251 -15.93 -18.61 9.93
N ALA A 252 -15.32 -17.85 9.00
CA ALA A 252 -14.60 -16.62 9.33
C ALA A 252 -15.54 -15.43 9.60
N ASP A 253 -15.22 -14.62 10.61
CA ASP A 253 -15.90 -13.34 10.86
C ASP A 253 -15.53 -12.30 9.77
N VAL A 254 -14.26 -12.32 9.35
CA VAL A 254 -13.77 -11.42 8.29
C VAL A 254 -12.87 -12.18 7.32
N VAL A 255 -13.13 -12.01 6.03
CA VAL A 255 -12.25 -12.49 4.95
C VAL A 255 -11.73 -11.30 4.16
N MET A 256 -10.42 -11.20 3.98
CA MET A 256 -9.80 -10.16 3.16
C MET A 256 -9.11 -10.80 1.95
N ASP A 257 -9.60 -10.50 0.73
CA ASP A 257 -8.94 -10.94 -0.49
C ASP A 257 -7.97 -9.88 -1.02
N VAL A 258 -6.68 -10.16 -0.95
CA VAL A 258 -5.59 -9.32 -1.51
C VAL A 258 -4.87 -10.00 -2.68
N THR A 259 -5.46 -11.03 -3.25
CA THR A 259 -4.86 -11.76 -4.39
C THR A 259 -4.94 -10.98 -5.70
N GLY A 260 -5.97 -10.12 -5.86
CA GLY A 260 -6.30 -9.49 -7.13
C GLY A 260 -6.76 -10.49 -8.20
N ASN A 261 -7.10 -11.72 -7.79
CA ASN A 261 -7.62 -12.77 -8.66
C ASN A 261 -9.13 -12.94 -8.43
N PRO A 262 -9.98 -12.94 -9.48
CA PRO A 262 -11.41 -13.17 -9.35
C PRO A 262 -11.78 -14.43 -8.54
N ALA A 263 -10.98 -15.49 -8.62
CA ALA A 263 -11.22 -16.73 -7.85
C ALA A 263 -11.14 -16.50 -6.33
N GLY A 264 -10.27 -15.60 -5.86
CA GLY A 264 -10.20 -15.22 -4.44
C GLY A 264 -11.49 -14.55 -3.99
N ALA A 265 -11.95 -13.52 -4.72
CA ALA A 265 -13.21 -12.84 -4.39
C ALA A 265 -14.42 -13.78 -4.35
N ILE A 266 -14.47 -14.78 -5.24
CA ILE A 266 -15.52 -15.81 -5.26
C ILE A 266 -15.37 -16.74 -4.04
N LYS A 267 -14.15 -17.22 -3.75
CA LYS A 267 -13.87 -18.12 -2.63
C LYS A 267 -14.13 -17.45 -1.28
N ALA A 268 -13.91 -16.13 -1.16
CA ALA A 268 -14.18 -15.37 0.05
C ALA A 268 -15.63 -15.55 0.57
N LEU A 269 -16.62 -15.69 -0.33
CA LEU A 269 -18.03 -15.95 0.06
C LEU A 269 -18.25 -17.36 0.63
N ASP A 270 -17.36 -18.31 0.35
CA ASP A 270 -17.41 -19.65 0.96
C ASP A 270 -16.72 -19.66 2.33
N LEU A 271 -15.66 -18.89 2.49
CA LEU A 271 -14.86 -18.79 3.71
C LEU A 271 -15.53 -17.97 4.81
N VAL A 272 -16.33 -16.96 4.45
CA VAL A 272 -17.00 -16.09 5.41
C VAL A 272 -18.22 -16.78 6.05
N GLY A 273 -18.38 -16.56 7.36
CA GLY A 273 -19.51 -17.03 8.14
C GLY A 273 -20.76 -16.15 8.00
N ARG A 274 -21.85 -16.53 8.69
CA ARG A 274 -23.08 -15.73 8.75
C ARG A 274 -22.84 -14.42 9.50
N GLY A 275 -23.35 -13.32 8.95
CA GLY A 275 -23.16 -11.96 9.49
C GLY A 275 -21.73 -11.44 9.32
N GLY A 276 -20.84 -12.18 8.66
CA GLY A 276 -19.44 -11.80 8.49
C GLY A 276 -19.21 -10.76 7.39
N THR A 277 -17.96 -10.38 7.22
CA THR A 277 -17.55 -9.34 6.26
C THR A 277 -16.50 -9.85 5.28
N VAL A 278 -16.70 -9.61 3.99
CA VAL A 278 -15.71 -9.78 2.94
C VAL A 278 -15.13 -8.42 2.58
N ILE A 279 -13.81 -8.26 2.70
CA ILE A 279 -13.07 -7.03 2.38
C ILE A 279 -12.36 -7.24 1.04
N LEU A 280 -12.63 -6.35 0.08
CA LEU A 280 -12.08 -6.40 -1.27
C LEU A 280 -11.24 -5.15 -1.57
N PRO A 281 -9.94 -5.15 -1.27
CA PRO A 281 -9.00 -4.10 -1.65
C PRO A 281 -8.40 -4.32 -3.04
N GLY A 282 -8.51 -5.51 -3.60
CA GLY A 282 -7.94 -5.87 -4.89
C GLY A 282 -8.53 -5.09 -6.06
N LEU A 283 -7.69 -4.78 -7.04
CA LEU A 283 -8.14 -4.25 -8.34
C LEU A 283 -8.06 -5.39 -9.35
N TYR A 284 -9.20 -5.85 -9.80
CA TYR A 284 -9.31 -7.02 -10.69
C TYR A 284 -9.23 -6.65 -12.18
N GLY A 285 -9.39 -5.37 -12.51
CA GLY A 285 -9.48 -4.81 -13.87
C GLY A 285 -10.86 -4.20 -14.12
N MET A 286 -10.89 -2.98 -14.68
CA MET A 286 -12.14 -2.24 -14.92
C MET A 286 -13.06 -2.90 -15.96
N ASP A 287 -12.49 -3.76 -16.79
CA ASP A 287 -13.11 -4.48 -17.89
C ASP A 287 -13.51 -5.92 -17.53
N LYS A 288 -13.30 -6.33 -16.27
CA LYS A 288 -13.58 -7.72 -15.84
C LYS A 288 -14.82 -7.79 -14.97
N GLU A 289 -15.69 -8.70 -15.33
CA GLU A 289 -16.84 -9.10 -14.50
C GLU A 289 -16.44 -10.28 -13.61
N ILE A 290 -16.93 -10.25 -12.35
CA ILE A 290 -16.72 -11.33 -11.38
C ILE A 290 -18.09 -11.90 -11.02
N PRO A 291 -18.38 -13.17 -11.38
CA PRO A 291 -19.67 -13.78 -11.12
C PRO A 291 -19.78 -14.18 -9.63
N LEU A 292 -20.35 -13.33 -8.80
CA LEU A 292 -20.65 -13.64 -7.41
C LEU A 292 -22.04 -14.27 -7.26
N THR A 293 -22.14 -15.35 -6.50
CA THR A 293 -23.43 -15.96 -6.15
C THR A 293 -24.11 -15.13 -5.08
N MET A 294 -25.01 -14.24 -5.48
CA MET A 294 -25.67 -13.27 -4.59
C MET A 294 -26.50 -13.94 -3.48
N ASP A 295 -27.06 -15.13 -3.71
CA ASP A 295 -27.79 -15.88 -2.67
C ASP A 295 -26.89 -16.23 -1.48
N LYS A 296 -25.59 -16.45 -1.68
CA LYS A 296 -24.63 -16.63 -0.57
C LYS A 296 -24.53 -15.37 0.29
N VAL A 297 -24.57 -14.19 -0.33
CA VAL A 297 -24.55 -12.90 0.39
C VAL A 297 -25.84 -12.73 1.19
N VAL A 298 -27.00 -13.00 0.56
CA VAL A 298 -28.33 -12.84 1.17
C VAL A 298 -28.55 -13.82 2.32
N TYR A 299 -28.39 -15.13 2.08
CA TYR A 299 -28.67 -16.16 3.11
C TYR A 299 -27.69 -16.15 4.29
N LYS A 300 -26.49 -15.64 4.09
CA LYS A 300 -25.50 -15.47 5.17
C LYS A 300 -25.53 -14.07 5.79
N GLU A 301 -26.29 -13.11 5.23
CA GLU A 301 -26.28 -11.69 5.64
C GLU A 301 -24.87 -11.09 5.63
N VAL A 302 -24.08 -11.41 4.59
CA VAL A 302 -22.68 -11.01 4.47
C VAL A 302 -22.58 -9.55 4.02
N ARG A 303 -21.69 -8.78 4.66
CA ARG A 303 -21.29 -7.47 4.16
C ARG A 303 -20.12 -7.63 3.19
N VAL A 304 -20.29 -7.24 1.93
CA VAL A 304 -19.19 -7.13 0.95
C VAL A 304 -18.74 -5.69 0.89
N GLN A 305 -17.50 -5.43 1.29
CA GLN A 305 -16.97 -4.09 1.47
C GLN A 305 -15.74 -3.85 0.57
N GLY A 306 -15.94 -3.04 -0.48
CA GLY A 306 -14.81 -2.47 -1.24
C GLY A 306 -14.04 -1.46 -0.41
N VAL A 307 -12.71 -1.50 -0.48
CA VAL A 307 -11.83 -0.57 0.24
C VAL A 307 -10.72 -0.09 -0.67
N TYR A 308 -10.26 1.14 -0.46
CA TYR A 308 -9.21 1.73 -1.28
C TYR A 308 -8.28 2.58 -0.44
N SER A 309 -6.97 2.27 -0.48
CA SER A 309 -5.93 3.08 0.15
C SER A 309 -6.02 3.21 1.68
N HIS A 310 -5.16 4.04 2.23
CA HIS A 310 -5.09 4.47 3.63
C HIS A 310 -5.64 5.90 3.78
N ASN A 311 -5.68 6.36 5.00
CA ASN A 311 -5.91 7.77 5.35
C ASN A 311 -5.20 8.09 6.67
N ILE A 312 -5.18 9.35 7.08
CA ILE A 312 -4.50 9.80 8.30
C ILE A 312 -4.92 9.01 9.54
N LYS A 313 -6.20 8.60 9.64
CA LYS A 313 -6.72 7.83 10.79
C LYS A 313 -6.09 6.43 10.89
N SER A 314 -5.57 5.91 9.78
CA SER A 314 -4.87 4.63 9.74
C SER A 314 -3.34 4.79 9.71
N VAL A 315 -2.83 5.88 9.17
CA VAL A 315 -1.38 6.15 9.12
C VAL A 315 -0.81 6.46 10.49
N ILE A 316 -1.48 7.27 11.31
CA ILE A 316 -1.01 7.59 12.68
C ILE A 316 -0.81 6.32 13.52
N PRO A 317 -1.78 5.41 13.67
CA PRO A 317 -1.55 4.16 14.39
C PRO A 317 -0.54 3.23 13.68
N ALA A 318 -0.40 3.30 12.36
CA ALA A 318 0.62 2.54 11.63
C ALA A 318 2.04 3.00 11.98
N ILE A 319 2.26 4.32 12.16
CA ILE A 319 3.53 4.87 12.66
C ILE A 319 3.84 4.29 14.05
N ALA A 320 2.90 4.40 14.98
CA ALA A 320 3.08 3.88 16.33
C ALA A 320 3.37 2.37 16.36
N LEU A 321 2.70 1.61 15.50
CA LEU A 321 2.91 0.17 15.35
C LEU A 321 4.31 -0.15 14.81
N ALA A 322 4.77 0.54 13.76
CA ALA A 322 6.11 0.37 13.20
C ALA A 322 7.20 0.75 14.22
N GLU A 323 7.03 1.88 14.90
CA GLU A 323 7.97 2.38 15.92
C GLU A 323 8.02 1.51 17.18
N SER A 324 6.97 0.76 17.47
CA SER A 324 6.96 -0.20 18.59
C SER A 324 7.95 -1.35 18.41
N ARG A 325 8.41 -1.61 17.20
CA ARG A 325 9.35 -2.69 16.84
C ARG A 325 8.90 -4.10 17.27
N ARG A 326 7.61 -4.29 17.54
CA ARG A 326 7.06 -5.59 17.93
C ARG A 326 7.10 -6.63 16.81
N TYR A 327 7.12 -6.16 15.57
CA TYR A 327 7.18 -6.99 14.36
C TYR A 327 8.39 -6.58 13.53
N PRO A 328 9.21 -7.51 13.04
CA PRO A 328 10.32 -7.22 12.15
C PRO A 328 9.82 -7.00 10.71
N ILE A 329 9.00 -5.94 10.53
CA ILE A 329 8.34 -5.65 9.24
C ILE A 329 9.32 -5.37 8.10
N GLU A 330 10.53 -4.90 8.41
CA GLU A 330 11.63 -4.71 7.46
C GLU A 330 12.00 -5.99 6.70
N LYS A 331 11.73 -7.18 7.26
CA LYS A 331 11.92 -8.47 6.57
C LYS A 331 11.03 -8.65 5.34
N MET A 332 9.97 -7.86 5.21
CA MET A 332 9.16 -7.85 3.98
C MET A 332 9.96 -7.31 2.79
N VAL A 333 10.95 -6.42 3.02
CA VAL A 333 11.77 -5.86 1.94
C VAL A 333 12.81 -6.88 1.51
N THR A 334 12.58 -7.50 0.37
CA THR A 334 13.42 -8.59 -0.16
C THR A 334 14.41 -8.12 -1.22
N HIS A 335 14.11 -7.02 -1.90
CA HIS A 335 14.94 -6.52 -3.02
C HIS A 335 15.11 -5.01 -2.93
N ARG A 336 16.34 -4.56 -3.21
CA ARG A 336 16.71 -3.14 -3.28
C ARG A 336 17.36 -2.87 -4.63
N PHE A 337 16.93 -1.82 -5.29
CA PHE A 337 17.46 -1.40 -6.57
C PHE A 337 17.94 0.05 -6.49
N PRO A 338 19.03 0.42 -7.17
CA PRO A 338 19.37 1.82 -7.38
C PRO A 338 18.33 2.49 -8.28
N LEU A 339 18.32 3.81 -8.30
CA LEU A 339 17.35 4.60 -9.08
C LEU A 339 17.35 4.22 -10.56
N GLU A 340 18.49 4.03 -11.14
CA GLU A 340 18.69 3.70 -12.55
C GLU A 340 18.07 2.34 -12.96
N GLU A 341 17.86 1.45 -12.00
CA GLU A 341 17.23 0.14 -12.20
C GLU A 341 15.72 0.13 -11.85
N ALA A 342 15.09 1.30 -11.69
CA ALA A 342 13.67 1.38 -11.32
C ALA A 342 12.73 0.62 -12.26
N GLU A 343 13.04 0.58 -13.57
CA GLU A 343 12.27 -0.22 -14.53
C GLU A 343 12.34 -1.71 -14.21
N ARG A 344 13.54 -2.24 -13.92
CA ARG A 344 13.72 -3.63 -13.49
C ARG A 344 12.97 -3.93 -12.20
N ALA A 345 13.02 -3.02 -11.23
CA ALA A 345 12.28 -3.13 -9.98
C ALA A 345 10.77 -3.25 -10.19
N VAL A 346 10.21 -2.42 -11.08
CA VAL A 346 8.78 -2.46 -11.46
C VAL A 346 8.43 -3.76 -12.18
N ARG A 347 9.27 -4.23 -13.09
CA ARG A 347 9.06 -5.49 -13.83
C ARG A 347 9.13 -6.70 -12.91
N LEU A 348 10.02 -6.71 -11.92
CA LEU A 348 10.09 -7.76 -10.90
C LEU A 348 8.77 -7.88 -10.13
N VAL A 349 8.22 -6.75 -9.65
CA VAL A 349 6.91 -6.72 -8.97
C VAL A 349 5.79 -7.17 -9.93
N GLY A 350 5.95 -6.92 -11.21
CA GLY A 350 5.02 -7.37 -12.27
C GLY A 350 5.09 -8.87 -12.59
N GLY A 351 6.03 -9.62 -11.99
CA GLY A 351 6.26 -11.05 -12.27
C GLY A 351 6.86 -11.30 -13.65
N GLU A 352 7.58 -10.32 -14.21
CA GLU A 352 8.19 -10.41 -15.55
C GLU A 352 9.64 -10.92 -15.55
N ILE A 353 10.20 -11.15 -14.35
CA ILE A 353 11.56 -11.68 -14.18
C ILE A 353 11.46 -13.12 -13.70
N GLU A 354 11.80 -14.05 -14.58
CA GLU A 354 11.71 -15.48 -14.31
C GLU A 354 12.67 -15.89 -13.18
N GLY A 355 12.20 -16.75 -12.28
CA GLY A 355 12.98 -17.27 -11.15
C GLY A 355 13.20 -16.31 -9.99
N GLU A 356 12.77 -15.06 -10.08
CA GLU A 356 12.83 -14.09 -8.98
C GLU A 356 11.44 -13.87 -8.34
N GLU A 357 11.36 -13.99 -7.02
CA GLU A 357 10.14 -13.72 -6.25
C GLU A 357 10.39 -12.65 -5.19
N ALA A 358 9.58 -11.61 -5.20
CA ALA A 358 9.66 -10.51 -4.25
C ALA A 358 8.44 -10.45 -3.35
N ILE A 359 8.63 -10.07 -2.08
CA ILE A 359 7.55 -9.66 -1.18
C ILE A 359 7.37 -8.15 -1.32
N LYS A 360 8.44 -7.41 -1.05
CA LYS A 360 8.52 -5.97 -1.24
C LYS A 360 9.81 -5.61 -1.94
N VAL A 361 9.69 -4.77 -2.95
CA VAL A 361 10.81 -4.16 -3.68
C VAL A 361 10.90 -2.69 -3.31
N VAL A 362 12.11 -2.18 -3.16
CA VAL A 362 12.36 -0.77 -2.91
C VAL A 362 13.43 -0.21 -3.86
N ILE A 363 13.33 1.08 -4.13
CA ILE A 363 14.29 1.87 -4.89
C ILE A 363 15.00 2.81 -3.93
N VAL A 364 16.31 2.88 -4.03
CA VAL A 364 17.19 3.75 -3.24
C VAL A 364 17.86 4.71 -4.21
N PRO A 365 17.44 5.98 -4.24
CA PRO A 365 18.00 7.01 -5.14
C PRO A 365 19.41 7.42 -4.79
#